data_7ba1f84c2d5f709f75493724a4c21a77
#
_entry.id   7ba1f84c2d5f709f75493724a4c21a77
#
_cell.length_a   1.000
_cell.length_b   1.000
_cell.length_c   1.000
_cell.angle_alpha   90.00
_cell.angle_beta   90.00
_cell.angle_gamma   90.00
#
_symmetry.space_group_name_H-M   'P 1'
#
loop_
_entity.id
_entity.type
_entity.pdbx_description
1 polymer ?
#
loop_
_entity_poly.entity_id
_entity_poly.type
_entity_poly.pdbx_seq_one_letter_code
_entity_poly.pdbx_strand_id
1 'polypeptide(L)'
;MFNNELVDIVCIGSGSAGLAAAITAVDAGLSVFVAEPRRRLPQAQAGDTDADSWVTVIQRHWGVEEFDGPTAAYLHELTHDLGSPRRSHAQGHLPIGSVESFDEASIDRHGAVPPFRGSEMGLWARDCLTSPYGLILSRLSPLPMSEVRMQNGTTIRARAIAEIPPSRRSLMTLRHWLRDMAKERGVRIHGSSAIQRLLFSEGQPVGAVLETPDGIRHVRARSGVLLGTSNSMADDLLVRHPASVLCDGRLSLVSRNASRFARLELLTDAESMDACALQGQLA
;
A
#
# COMPACT_ATOMS: atom_id res chain seq x y z
N MET A 1 -14.36 22.77 18.86
CA MET A 1 -12.92 22.71 19.23
C MET A 1 -12.23 21.94 18.11
N PHE A 2 -11.30 22.56 17.38
CA PHE A 2 -10.53 21.83 16.34
C PHE A 2 -9.47 20.99 17.05
N ASN A 3 -9.56 19.69 16.88
CA ASN A 3 -8.59 18.78 17.48
C ASN A 3 -7.38 18.65 16.52
N ASN A 4 -6.31 19.38 16.82
CA ASN A 4 -5.07 19.31 16.05
C ASN A 4 -4.21 18.18 16.59
N GLU A 5 -3.94 17.20 15.77
CA GLU A 5 -3.11 16.04 16.10
C GLU A 5 -1.85 16.02 15.24
N LEU A 6 -0.71 15.71 15.85
CA LEU A 6 0.58 15.61 15.18
C LEU A 6 1.17 14.22 15.40
N VAL A 7 1.34 13.48 14.31
CA VAL A 7 1.91 12.12 14.29
C VAL A 7 3.09 12.06 13.31
N ASP A 8 3.78 10.96 13.24
CA ASP A 8 4.84 10.79 12.25
C ASP A 8 4.26 10.40 10.89
N ILE A 9 3.27 9.50 10.87
CA ILE A 9 2.62 9.01 9.66
C ILE A 9 1.10 9.19 9.77
N VAL A 10 0.49 9.76 8.74
CA VAL A 10 -0.96 9.74 8.53
C VAL A 10 -1.28 8.73 7.44
N CYS A 11 -2.06 7.71 7.75
CA CYS A 11 -2.49 6.69 6.81
C CYS A 11 -3.99 6.84 6.53
N ILE A 12 -4.33 7.16 5.29
CA ILE A 12 -5.71 7.28 4.81
C ILE A 12 -6.06 6.01 4.04
N GLY A 13 -6.84 5.17 4.68
CA GLY A 13 -7.20 3.85 4.21
C GLY A 13 -6.70 2.75 5.15
N SER A 14 -7.63 1.92 5.65
CA SER A 14 -7.35 0.73 6.46
C SER A 14 -7.49 -0.57 5.66
N GLY A 15 -7.25 -0.51 4.34
CA GLY A 15 -7.06 -1.69 3.50
C GLY A 15 -5.75 -2.41 3.84
N SER A 16 -5.50 -3.56 3.23
CA SER A 16 -4.32 -4.38 3.53
C SER A 16 -3.01 -3.60 3.44
N ALA A 17 -2.82 -2.77 2.39
CA ALA A 17 -1.61 -1.96 2.25
C ALA A 17 -1.48 -0.87 3.32
N GLY A 18 -2.59 -0.20 3.67
CA GLY A 18 -2.59 0.82 4.71
C GLY A 18 -2.28 0.25 6.10
N LEU A 19 -2.85 -0.91 6.43
CA LEU A 19 -2.55 -1.62 7.68
C LEU A 19 -1.10 -2.08 7.74
N ALA A 20 -0.59 -2.63 6.64
CA ALA A 20 0.80 -3.03 6.51
C ALA A 20 1.78 -1.86 6.70
N ALA A 21 1.47 -0.72 6.10
CA ALA A 21 2.25 0.50 6.26
C ALA A 21 2.21 1.02 7.70
N ALA A 22 1.04 0.95 8.36
CA ALA A 22 0.90 1.33 9.76
C ALA A 22 1.71 0.41 10.69
N ILE A 23 1.68 -0.90 10.46
CA ILE A 23 2.51 -1.88 11.17
C ILE A 23 4.00 -1.56 10.98
N THR A 24 4.43 -1.36 9.73
CA THR A 24 5.81 -0.98 9.41
C THR A 24 6.25 0.26 10.16
N ALA A 25 5.41 1.28 10.26
CA ALA A 25 5.73 2.52 10.94
C ALA A 25 5.85 2.31 12.46
N VAL A 26 4.91 1.60 13.08
CA VAL A 26 4.91 1.35 14.53
C VAL A 26 6.08 0.44 14.93
N ASP A 27 6.40 -0.59 14.14
CA ASP A 27 7.57 -1.45 14.36
C ASP A 27 8.90 -0.68 14.25
N ALA A 28 8.89 0.48 13.61
CA ALA A 28 10.01 1.43 13.58
C ALA A 28 9.95 2.52 14.67
N GLY A 29 9.02 2.42 15.61
CA GLY A 29 8.85 3.39 16.69
C GLY A 29 8.17 4.71 16.28
N LEU A 30 7.52 4.75 15.11
CA LEU A 30 6.82 5.93 14.61
C LEU A 30 5.37 5.95 15.10
N SER A 31 4.88 7.13 15.44
CA SER A 31 3.46 7.35 15.75
C SER A 31 2.61 7.39 14.47
N VAL A 32 1.43 6.74 14.50
CA VAL A 32 0.57 6.58 13.32
C VAL A 32 -0.86 6.97 13.62
N PHE A 33 -1.47 7.69 12.71
CA PHE A 33 -2.90 7.90 12.65
C PHE A 33 -3.46 7.13 11.45
N VAL A 34 -4.38 6.18 11.68
CA VAL A 34 -5.02 5.42 10.60
C VAL A 34 -6.48 5.81 10.49
N ALA A 35 -6.87 6.39 9.35
CA ALA A 35 -8.25 6.69 9.02
C ALA A 35 -8.86 5.53 8.22
N GLU A 36 -9.94 4.94 8.72
CA GLU A 36 -10.74 3.99 7.95
C GLU A 36 -11.86 4.73 7.23
N PRO A 37 -11.88 4.73 5.88
CA PRO A 37 -12.91 5.42 5.11
C PRO A 37 -14.31 4.96 5.48
N ARG A 38 -15.26 5.89 5.50
CA ARG A 38 -16.68 5.58 5.66
C ARG A 38 -17.11 4.69 4.48
N ARG A 39 -17.59 3.49 4.77
CA ARG A 39 -18.13 2.61 3.73
C ARG A 39 -19.36 3.28 3.12
N ARG A 40 -19.29 3.71 1.87
CA ARG A 40 -20.48 3.93 1.07
C ARG A 40 -20.88 2.58 0.48
N LEU A 41 -22.15 2.23 0.62
CA LEU A 41 -22.74 1.14 -0.16
C LEU A 41 -22.45 1.42 -1.64
N PRO A 42 -22.13 0.41 -2.46
CA PRO A 42 -21.97 0.59 -3.89
C PRO A 42 -23.27 1.23 -4.41
N GLN A 43 -23.21 2.50 -4.76
CA GLN A 43 -24.25 3.03 -5.62
C GLN A 43 -24.17 2.26 -6.92
N ALA A 44 -25.28 1.60 -7.27
CA ALA A 44 -25.40 0.84 -8.49
C ALA A 44 -24.86 1.71 -9.63
N GLN A 45 -23.77 1.25 -10.18
CA GLN A 45 -23.19 1.52 -11.48
C GLN A 45 -23.81 2.70 -12.26
N ALA A 46 -23.26 3.87 -12.10
CA ALA A 46 -23.20 4.78 -13.23
C ALA A 46 -22.29 4.12 -14.27
N GLY A 47 -22.79 3.99 -15.48
CA GLY A 47 -22.22 3.17 -16.55
C GLY A 47 -20.71 3.35 -16.72
N ASP A 48 -20.12 2.24 -17.09
CA ASP A 48 -18.75 2.08 -17.54
C ASP A 48 -18.40 3.08 -18.65
N THR A 49 -17.96 4.26 -18.28
CA THR A 49 -17.36 5.15 -19.25
C THR A 49 -15.85 5.02 -19.17
N ASP A 50 -15.25 4.65 -20.29
CA ASP A 50 -13.80 4.54 -20.55
C ASP A 50 -13.01 5.84 -20.28
N ALA A 51 -13.62 6.84 -19.69
CA ALA A 51 -13.13 8.20 -19.55
C ALA A 51 -12.80 8.62 -18.10
N ASP A 52 -12.77 7.69 -17.14
CA ASP A 52 -12.46 8.07 -15.77
C ASP A 52 -10.98 8.43 -15.62
N SER A 53 -10.70 9.59 -15.04
CA SER A 53 -9.37 9.94 -14.60
C SER A 53 -8.97 9.15 -13.35
N TRP A 54 -7.68 8.99 -13.10
CA TRP A 54 -7.21 8.41 -11.83
C TRP A 54 -7.72 9.17 -10.59
N VAL A 55 -7.87 10.48 -10.70
CA VAL A 55 -8.45 11.30 -9.63
C VAL A 55 -9.88 10.85 -9.32
N THR A 56 -10.69 10.59 -10.33
CA THR A 56 -12.07 10.09 -10.17
C THR A 56 -12.09 8.69 -9.53
N VAL A 57 -11.17 7.81 -9.93
CA VAL A 57 -11.04 6.47 -9.32
C VAL A 57 -10.71 6.59 -7.84
N ILE A 58 -9.75 7.44 -7.48
CA ILE A 58 -9.35 7.69 -6.08
C ILE A 58 -10.49 8.34 -5.30
N GLN A 59 -11.24 9.30 -5.86
CA GLN A 59 -12.41 9.90 -5.24
C GLN A 59 -13.46 8.86 -4.85
N ARG A 60 -13.80 7.99 -5.80
CA ARG A 60 -14.77 6.90 -5.55
C ARG A 60 -14.28 5.97 -4.45
N HIS A 61 -13.00 5.65 -4.48
CA HIS A 61 -12.39 4.78 -3.48
C HIS A 61 -12.49 5.36 -2.07
N TRP A 62 -12.24 6.65 -1.92
CA TRP A 62 -12.32 7.33 -0.62
C TRP A 62 -13.74 7.77 -0.25
N GLY A 63 -14.72 7.57 -1.13
CA GLY A 63 -16.09 7.96 -0.92
C GLY A 63 -16.29 9.49 -0.86
N VAL A 64 -15.44 10.24 -1.55
CA VAL A 64 -15.48 11.69 -1.65
C VAL A 64 -16.24 12.07 -2.91
N GLU A 65 -17.16 13.04 -2.80
CA GLU A 65 -17.89 13.54 -3.96
C GLU A 65 -17.03 14.43 -4.83
N GLU A 66 -16.28 15.33 -4.19
CA GLU A 66 -15.38 16.25 -4.85
C GLU A 66 -14.20 16.56 -3.93
N PHE A 67 -12.99 16.59 -4.49
CA PHE A 67 -11.80 17.10 -3.79
C PHE A 67 -11.72 18.60 -3.90
N ASP A 68 -11.14 19.26 -2.91
CA ASP A 68 -10.72 20.65 -3.05
C ASP A 68 -9.63 20.79 -4.13
N GLY A 69 -9.53 22.00 -4.71
CA GLY A 69 -8.62 22.27 -5.81
C GLY A 69 -7.18 21.79 -5.60
N PRO A 70 -6.55 22.10 -4.46
CA PRO A 70 -5.19 21.65 -4.16
C PRO A 70 -5.04 20.13 -4.11
N THR A 71 -5.98 19.40 -3.50
CA THR A 71 -5.95 17.93 -3.42
C THR A 71 -6.13 17.32 -4.81
N ALA A 72 -7.08 17.82 -5.60
CA ALA A 72 -7.31 17.37 -6.98
C ALA A 72 -6.08 17.61 -7.86
N ALA A 73 -5.49 18.81 -7.79
CA ALA A 73 -4.30 19.17 -8.56
C ALA A 73 -3.11 18.26 -8.22
N TYR A 74 -2.86 17.99 -6.94
CA TYR A 74 -1.79 17.09 -6.49
C TYR A 74 -1.98 15.68 -7.04
N LEU A 75 -3.19 15.12 -6.94
CA LEU A 75 -3.46 13.77 -7.44
C LEU A 75 -3.39 13.71 -8.96
N HIS A 76 -3.84 14.76 -9.65
CA HIS A 76 -3.70 14.88 -11.08
C HIS A 76 -2.23 14.91 -11.50
N GLU A 77 -1.39 15.74 -10.87
CA GLU A 77 0.04 15.81 -11.14
C GLU A 77 0.75 14.47 -10.96
N LEU A 78 0.37 13.71 -9.92
CA LEU A 78 0.92 12.37 -9.68
C LEU A 78 0.54 11.33 -10.73
N THR A 79 -0.55 11.53 -11.45
CA THR A 79 -1.18 10.46 -12.24
C THR A 79 -1.40 10.81 -13.73
N HIS A 80 -1.17 12.06 -14.15
CA HIS A 80 -1.49 12.53 -15.51
C HIS A 80 -0.73 11.78 -16.61
N ASP A 81 0.52 11.38 -16.35
CA ASP A 81 1.36 10.64 -17.29
C ASP A 81 1.08 9.13 -17.33
N LEU A 82 0.20 8.63 -16.47
CA LEU A 82 -0.06 7.19 -16.36
C LEU A 82 -1.09 6.69 -17.40
N GLY A 83 -1.66 7.58 -18.18
CA GLY A 83 -2.75 7.27 -19.11
C GLY A 83 -4.06 6.98 -18.37
N SER A 84 -5.09 6.59 -19.11
CA SER A 84 -6.41 6.29 -18.53
C SER A 84 -6.37 5.06 -17.61
N PRO A 85 -7.10 5.07 -16.49
CA PRO A 85 -7.26 3.90 -15.66
C PRO A 85 -8.00 2.81 -16.47
N ARG A 86 -7.27 1.82 -16.91
CA ARG A 86 -7.89 0.62 -17.49
C ARG A 86 -8.25 -0.31 -16.36
N ARG A 87 -9.42 -0.92 -16.43
CA ARG A 87 -9.73 -2.03 -15.52
C ARG A 87 -8.65 -3.08 -15.73
N SER A 88 -7.75 -3.19 -14.77
CA SER A 88 -6.92 -4.36 -14.70
C SER A 88 -7.86 -5.52 -14.39
N HIS A 89 -7.89 -6.51 -15.28
CA HIS A 89 -8.36 -7.85 -14.93
C HIS A 89 -7.36 -8.50 -13.97
N ALA A 90 -6.54 -7.71 -13.26
CA ALA A 90 -5.71 -8.19 -12.19
C ALA A 90 -6.66 -8.91 -11.23
N GLN A 91 -6.72 -10.20 -11.45
CA GLN A 91 -7.32 -11.15 -10.54
C GLN A 91 -6.75 -10.72 -9.20
N GLY A 92 -7.59 -10.32 -8.24
CA GLY A 92 -7.17 -9.74 -6.98
C GLY A 92 -6.16 -10.56 -6.16
N HIS A 93 -5.22 -11.23 -6.81
CA HIS A 93 -4.14 -11.99 -6.23
C HIS A 93 -3.04 -11.07 -5.70
N LEU A 94 -2.49 -11.44 -4.56
CA LEU A 94 -1.30 -10.79 -4.03
C LEU A 94 -0.14 -11.04 -5.00
N PRO A 95 0.53 -9.99 -5.51
CA PRO A 95 1.69 -10.18 -6.38
C PRO A 95 2.79 -10.96 -5.66
N ILE A 96 3.50 -11.80 -6.40
CA ILE A 96 4.60 -12.62 -5.89
C ILE A 96 5.88 -12.16 -6.56
N GLY A 97 6.92 -11.97 -5.76
CA GLY A 97 8.26 -11.61 -6.20
C GLY A 97 9.30 -12.58 -5.65
N SER A 98 10.33 -12.88 -6.44
CA SER A 98 11.45 -13.70 -5.99
C SER A 98 12.67 -12.82 -5.74
N VAL A 99 13.23 -12.90 -4.52
CA VAL A 99 14.42 -12.18 -4.10
C VAL A 99 15.63 -13.12 -4.03
N GLU A 100 16.83 -12.58 -4.15
CA GLU A 100 18.06 -13.36 -3.99
C GLU A 100 18.25 -13.77 -2.53
N SER A 101 18.02 -12.86 -1.61
CA SER A 101 18.04 -13.08 -0.16
C SER A 101 17.25 -11.98 0.54
N PHE A 102 16.70 -12.26 1.73
CA PHE A 102 16.10 -11.26 2.62
C PHE A 102 17.12 -10.57 3.52
N ASP A 103 18.32 -11.10 3.61
CA ASP A 103 19.39 -10.41 4.34
C ASP A 103 19.64 -9.07 3.68
N GLU A 104 19.83 -8.03 4.50
CA GLU A 104 20.21 -6.73 3.98
C GLU A 104 21.48 -6.94 3.14
N ALA A 105 21.27 -7.01 1.81
CA ALA A 105 22.38 -7.04 0.91
C ALA A 105 23.20 -5.80 1.28
N SER A 106 24.45 -5.98 1.64
CA SER A 106 25.42 -4.90 1.65
C SER A 106 25.57 -4.46 0.20
N ILE A 107 24.55 -3.70 -0.27
CA ILE A 107 24.58 -3.11 -1.59
C ILE A 107 25.77 -2.21 -1.53
N ASP A 108 26.76 -2.56 -2.31
CA ASP A 108 27.99 -1.80 -2.45
C ASP A 108 27.55 -0.37 -2.83
N ARG A 109 27.53 0.53 -1.85
CA ARG A 109 27.04 1.90 -2.00
C ARG A 109 27.85 2.71 -3.02
N HIS A 110 28.88 2.09 -3.59
CA HIS A 110 29.72 2.58 -4.66
C HIS A 110 29.28 2.09 -6.04
N GLY A 111 28.22 1.28 -6.13
CA GLY A 111 27.63 0.86 -7.39
C GLY A 111 27.04 2.03 -8.18
N ALA A 112 27.18 2.02 -9.48
CA ALA A 112 26.55 2.99 -10.36
C ALA A 112 25.04 3.01 -10.10
N VAL A 113 24.45 4.20 -9.94
CA VAL A 113 22.99 4.35 -9.85
C VAL A 113 22.39 3.72 -11.10
N PRO A 114 21.49 2.73 -10.97
CA PRO A 114 20.89 2.09 -12.13
C PRO A 114 20.26 3.15 -13.05
N PRO A 115 20.37 3.02 -14.37
CA PRO A 115 19.78 4.00 -15.27
C PRO A 115 18.29 4.14 -14.99
N PHE A 116 17.85 5.36 -14.76
CA PHE A 116 16.45 5.67 -14.52
C PHE A 116 15.68 5.49 -15.82
N ARG A 117 14.74 4.54 -15.82
CA ARG A 117 13.85 4.31 -16.96
C ARG A 117 12.46 4.83 -16.61
N GLY A 118 12.12 6.02 -17.10
CA GLY A 118 10.85 6.67 -16.82
C GLY A 118 9.61 5.80 -17.16
N SER A 119 9.70 5.01 -18.24
CA SER A 119 8.64 4.07 -18.62
C SER A 119 8.40 2.96 -17.57
N GLU A 120 9.45 2.46 -16.93
CA GLU A 120 9.33 1.45 -15.87
C GLU A 120 8.67 2.04 -14.61
N MET A 121 8.93 3.30 -14.32
CA MET A 121 8.29 4.00 -13.20
C MET A 121 6.80 4.24 -13.44
N GLY A 122 6.42 4.61 -14.65
CA GLY A 122 5.01 4.74 -15.03
C GLY A 122 4.26 3.41 -14.98
N LEU A 123 4.88 2.31 -15.44
CA LEU A 123 4.32 0.97 -15.32
C LEU A 123 4.15 0.57 -13.86
N TRP A 124 5.17 0.78 -13.03
CA TRP A 124 5.10 0.49 -11.61
C TRP A 124 3.99 1.28 -10.90
N ALA A 125 3.89 2.59 -11.18
CA ALA A 125 2.85 3.43 -10.61
C ALA A 125 1.45 2.92 -10.99
N ARG A 126 1.25 2.57 -12.26
CA ARG A 126 -0.01 2.00 -12.75
C ARG A 126 -0.33 0.66 -12.08
N ASP A 127 0.66 -0.22 -11.95
CA ASP A 127 0.52 -1.50 -11.27
C ASP A 127 0.11 -1.33 -9.80
N CYS A 128 0.68 -0.34 -9.11
CA CYS A 128 0.30 -0.02 -7.73
C CYS A 128 -1.12 0.54 -7.66
N LEU A 129 -1.52 1.45 -8.56
CA LEU A 129 -2.84 2.06 -8.56
C LEU A 129 -3.96 1.08 -8.93
N THR A 130 -3.67 0.11 -9.79
CA THR A 130 -4.64 -0.94 -10.19
C THR A 130 -4.67 -2.11 -9.21
N SER A 131 -3.64 -2.24 -8.37
CA SER A 131 -3.57 -3.30 -7.37
C SER A 131 -4.56 -3.03 -6.22
N PRO A 132 -5.29 -4.05 -5.77
CA PRO A 132 -6.07 -3.95 -4.53
C PRO A 132 -5.20 -3.77 -3.29
N TYR A 133 -3.90 -3.87 -3.42
CA TYR A 133 -2.90 -3.75 -2.37
C TYR A 133 -2.00 -2.52 -2.52
N GLY A 134 -2.45 -1.53 -3.30
CA GLY A 134 -1.66 -0.35 -3.63
C GLY A 134 -1.70 0.75 -2.58
N LEU A 135 -0.68 1.59 -2.60
CA LEU A 135 -0.48 2.70 -1.69
C LEU A 135 0.24 3.85 -2.42
N ILE A 136 -0.23 5.08 -2.22
CA ILE A 136 0.46 6.30 -2.63
C ILE A 136 1.20 6.86 -1.43
N LEU A 137 2.45 7.26 -1.63
CA LEU A 137 3.32 7.87 -0.63
C LEU A 137 3.43 9.38 -0.93
N SER A 138 3.13 10.24 0.01
CA SER A 138 3.23 11.70 -0.22
C SER A 138 4.68 12.17 -0.38
N ARG A 139 5.62 11.41 0.13
CA ARG A 139 7.07 11.67 0.02
C ARG A 139 7.81 10.43 -0.42
N LEU A 140 9.00 10.60 -0.95
CA LEU A 140 9.93 9.49 -1.15
C LEU A 140 10.39 8.98 0.22
N SER A 141 10.30 7.68 0.44
CA SER A 141 10.81 7.02 1.64
C SER A 141 10.24 7.51 2.99
N PRO A 142 8.90 7.65 3.14
CA PRO A 142 8.32 8.05 4.42
C PRO A 142 8.37 6.92 5.46
N LEU A 143 8.64 5.69 5.02
CA LEU A 143 8.75 4.48 5.82
C LEU A 143 10.16 3.88 5.73
N PRO A 144 10.65 3.23 6.79
CA PRO A 144 11.92 2.52 6.77
C PRO A 144 11.78 1.25 5.95
N MET A 145 12.42 1.25 4.78
CA MET A 145 12.47 0.12 3.85
C MET A 145 13.91 -0.10 3.42
N SER A 146 14.35 -1.35 3.42
CA SER A 146 15.68 -1.75 2.98
C SER A 146 15.69 -2.00 1.47
N GLU A 147 16.85 -1.87 0.85
CA GLU A 147 17.06 -2.29 -0.53
C GLU A 147 17.22 -3.81 -0.58
N VAL A 148 16.52 -4.43 -1.50
CA VAL A 148 16.52 -5.88 -1.71
C VAL A 148 16.72 -6.16 -3.19
N ARG A 149 17.58 -7.13 -3.51
CA ARG A 149 17.84 -7.55 -4.88
C ARG A 149 16.90 -8.67 -5.29
N MET A 150 16.20 -8.46 -6.41
CA MET A 150 15.36 -9.48 -7.02
C MET A 150 16.22 -10.46 -7.84
N GLN A 151 15.76 -11.70 -8.02
CA GLN A 151 16.44 -12.70 -8.85
C GLN A 151 16.64 -12.25 -10.31
N ASN A 152 15.82 -11.36 -10.83
CA ASN A 152 15.98 -10.77 -12.15
C ASN A 152 17.04 -9.65 -12.20
N GLY A 153 17.78 -9.43 -11.12
CA GLY A 153 18.82 -8.43 -10.99
C GLY A 153 18.31 -7.01 -10.69
N THR A 154 17.00 -6.79 -10.63
CA THR A 154 16.46 -5.45 -10.28
C THR A 154 16.54 -5.23 -8.77
N THR A 155 16.71 -3.97 -8.36
CA THR A 155 16.67 -3.57 -6.95
C THR A 155 15.33 -2.94 -6.63
N ILE A 156 14.71 -3.39 -5.54
CA ILE A 156 13.49 -2.84 -4.98
C ILE A 156 13.77 -2.33 -3.57
N ARG A 157 12.84 -1.57 -3.02
CA ARG A 157 12.79 -1.27 -1.60
C ARG A 157 11.69 -2.09 -0.98
N ALA A 158 12.00 -2.84 0.06
CA ALA A 158 11.05 -3.72 0.72
C ALA A 158 11.16 -3.64 2.25
N ARG A 159 10.06 -3.92 2.91
CA ARG A 159 9.98 -4.18 4.35
C ARG A 159 9.13 -5.40 4.58
N ALA A 160 9.73 -6.45 5.09
CA ALA A 160 9.00 -7.63 5.53
C ALA A 160 8.13 -7.26 6.75
N ILE A 161 6.89 -7.69 6.73
CA ILE A 161 5.89 -7.43 7.77
C ILE A 161 5.69 -8.68 8.61
N ALA A 162 5.49 -9.82 7.95
CA ALA A 162 5.31 -11.10 8.60
C ALA A 162 5.47 -12.26 7.61
N GLU A 163 5.80 -13.42 8.12
CA GLU A 163 5.63 -14.70 7.42
C GLU A 163 4.17 -15.13 7.50
N ILE A 164 3.65 -15.72 6.44
CA ILE A 164 2.27 -16.20 6.42
C ILE A 164 2.20 -17.56 7.14
N PRO A 165 1.59 -17.65 8.33
CA PRO A 165 1.55 -18.90 9.08
C PRO A 165 0.75 -19.97 8.33
N PRO A 166 1.20 -21.22 8.29
CA PRO A 166 0.48 -22.33 7.64
C PRO A 166 -0.97 -22.48 8.11
N SER A 167 -1.22 -22.25 9.40
CA SER A 167 -2.54 -22.35 10.01
C SER A 167 -3.54 -21.28 9.58
N ARG A 168 -3.07 -20.17 9.00
CA ARG A 168 -3.94 -19.06 8.58
C ARG A 168 -4.23 -19.02 7.08
N ARG A 169 -3.69 -19.97 6.33
CA ARG A 169 -3.82 -19.99 4.86
C ARG A 169 -5.25 -20.28 4.36
N SER A 170 -6.13 -20.79 5.19
CA SER A 170 -7.46 -21.23 4.76
C SER A 170 -8.67 -20.54 5.41
N LEU A 171 -8.51 -19.73 6.43
CA LEU A 171 -9.64 -19.27 7.26
C LEU A 171 -9.75 -17.77 7.52
N MET A 172 -8.76 -16.96 7.15
CA MET A 172 -8.81 -15.51 7.38
C MET A 172 -8.45 -14.72 6.12
N THR A 173 -9.15 -13.62 5.90
CA THR A 173 -8.75 -12.67 4.88
C THR A 173 -7.46 -11.96 5.30
N LEU A 174 -6.62 -11.60 4.33
CA LEU A 174 -5.37 -10.87 4.57
C LEU A 174 -5.59 -9.60 5.41
N ARG A 175 -6.66 -8.89 5.11
CA ARG A 175 -7.01 -7.66 5.82
C ARG A 175 -7.34 -7.90 7.30
N HIS A 176 -8.11 -8.94 7.62
CA HIS A 176 -8.42 -9.27 9.01
C HIS A 176 -7.16 -9.61 9.79
N TRP A 177 -6.29 -10.42 9.21
CA TRP A 177 -5.02 -10.77 9.83
C TRP A 177 -4.14 -9.54 10.10
N LEU A 178 -3.97 -8.66 9.10
CA LEU A 178 -3.22 -7.41 9.27
C LEU A 178 -3.88 -6.48 10.30
N ARG A 179 -5.21 -6.47 10.36
CA ARG A 179 -5.95 -5.67 11.35
C ARG A 179 -5.70 -6.17 12.78
N ASP A 180 -5.66 -7.47 12.98
CA ASP A 180 -5.35 -8.06 14.27
C ASP A 180 -3.89 -7.76 14.67
N MET A 181 -2.94 -7.94 13.75
CA MET A 181 -1.54 -7.57 13.95
C MET A 181 -1.36 -6.09 14.30
N ALA A 182 -2.09 -5.21 13.62
CA ALA A 182 -2.06 -3.78 13.89
C ALA A 182 -2.59 -3.46 15.30
N LYS A 183 -3.69 -4.11 15.71
CA LYS A 183 -4.25 -3.97 17.07
C LYS A 183 -3.27 -4.47 18.15
N GLU A 184 -2.64 -5.62 17.95
CA GLU A 184 -1.63 -6.19 18.85
C GLU A 184 -0.46 -5.21 19.09
N ARG A 185 -0.13 -4.38 18.08
CA ARG A 185 0.87 -3.32 18.15
C ARG A 185 0.34 -1.97 18.63
N GLY A 186 -0.91 -1.93 19.10
CA GLY A 186 -1.53 -0.71 19.62
C GLY A 186 -1.93 0.31 18.55
N VAL A 187 -1.95 -0.06 17.26
CA VAL A 187 -2.42 0.83 16.19
C VAL A 187 -3.91 1.12 16.38
N ARG A 188 -4.22 2.41 16.57
CA ARG A 188 -5.60 2.87 16.66
C ARG A 188 -6.14 3.17 15.26
N ILE A 189 -7.25 2.51 14.89
CA ILE A 189 -7.94 2.72 13.62
C ILE A 189 -9.18 3.59 13.89
N HIS A 190 -9.21 4.78 13.29
CA HIS A 190 -10.32 5.72 13.40
C HIS A 190 -11.35 5.40 12.32
N GLY A 191 -12.40 4.66 12.72
CA GLY A 191 -13.47 4.20 11.81
C GLY A 191 -14.37 5.31 11.32
N SER A 192 -15.08 5.05 10.22
CA SER A 192 -16.08 5.95 9.63
C SER A 192 -15.56 7.38 9.35
N SER A 193 -14.29 7.49 8.98
CA SER A 193 -13.63 8.76 8.65
C SER A 193 -13.90 9.13 7.19
N ALA A 194 -14.20 10.41 6.93
CA ALA A 194 -14.26 10.95 5.57
C ALA A 194 -13.14 11.97 5.39
N ILE A 195 -12.31 11.79 4.36
CA ILE A 195 -11.33 12.81 4.02
C ILE A 195 -12.05 14.00 3.41
N GLN A 196 -11.80 15.20 3.92
CA GLN A 196 -12.27 16.45 3.33
C GLN A 196 -11.24 17.04 2.37
N ARG A 197 -9.97 17.04 2.79
CA ARG A 197 -8.86 17.56 1.98
C ARG A 197 -7.51 17.12 2.55
N LEU A 198 -6.48 17.19 1.73
CA LEU A 198 -5.10 17.13 2.18
C LEU A 198 -4.64 18.50 2.70
N LEU A 199 -3.70 18.48 3.62
CA LEU A 199 -3.00 19.68 4.11
C LEU A 199 -1.64 19.73 3.42
N PHE A 200 -1.29 20.91 2.89
CA PHE A 200 -0.04 21.11 2.15
C PHE A 200 0.91 22.04 2.87
N SER A 201 2.19 21.81 2.69
CA SER A 201 3.28 22.75 3.00
C SER A 201 4.31 22.65 1.88
N GLU A 202 4.65 23.77 1.26
CA GLU A 202 5.62 23.81 0.16
C GLU A 202 5.28 22.80 -0.98
N GLY A 203 3.99 22.70 -1.33
CA GLY A 203 3.51 21.78 -2.37
C GLY A 203 3.48 20.31 -1.99
N GLN A 204 3.91 19.93 -0.78
CA GLN A 204 3.91 18.54 -0.32
C GLN A 204 2.77 18.29 0.68
N PRO A 205 2.04 17.15 0.57
CA PRO A 205 1.07 16.79 1.58
C PRO A 205 1.74 16.52 2.93
N VAL A 206 1.29 17.26 3.95
CA VAL A 206 1.78 17.16 5.33
C VAL A 206 0.68 16.78 6.32
N GLY A 207 -0.46 16.35 5.86
CA GLY A 207 -1.56 15.93 6.71
C GLY A 207 -2.87 15.87 5.95
N ALA A 208 -3.94 15.73 6.71
CA ALA A 208 -5.31 15.71 6.19
C ALA A 208 -6.30 16.34 7.17
N VAL A 209 -7.39 16.85 6.63
CA VAL A 209 -8.61 17.19 7.37
C VAL A 209 -9.59 16.05 7.18
N LEU A 210 -10.02 15.47 8.29
CA LEU A 210 -10.89 14.31 8.34
C LEU A 210 -12.16 14.64 9.12
N GLU A 211 -13.30 14.26 8.59
CA GLU A 211 -14.53 14.19 9.35
C GLU A 211 -14.64 12.81 9.99
N THR A 212 -14.71 12.76 11.29
CA THR A 212 -14.85 11.53 12.08
C THR A 212 -16.17 11.57 12.86
N PRO A 213 -16.62 10.44 13.43
CA PRO A 213 -17.80 10.45 14.31
C PRO A 213 -17.67 11.42 15.49
N ASP A 214 -16.45 11.71 15.92
CA ASP A 214 -16.15 12.64 17.03
C ASP A 214 -15.97 14.10 16.57
N GLY A 215 -16.21 14.39 15.29
CA GLY A 215 -16.06 15.71 14.68
C GLY A 215 -14.89 15.84 13.74
N ILE A 216 -14.59 17.08 13.36
CA ILE A 216 -13.51 17.40 12.41
C ILE A 216 -12.15 17.32 13.12
N ARG A 217 -11.22 16.57 12.53
CA ARG A 217 -9.83 16.43 12.96
C ARG A 217 -8.87 16.95 11.91
N HIS A 218 -7.91 17.74 12.36
CA HIS A 218 -6.77 18.18 11.57
C HIS A 218 -5.56 17.34 12.02
N VAL A 219 -5.16 16.39 11.18
CA VAL A 219 -4.03 15.50 11.49
C VAL A 219 -2.86 15.87 10.63
N ARG A 220 -1.73 16.21 11.24
CA ARG A 220 -0.47 16.53 10.54
C ARG A 220 0.52 15.40 10.70
N ALA A 221 1.32 15.18 9.66
CA ALA A 221 2.36 14.17 9.60
C ALA A 221 3.76 14.82 9.55
N ARG A 222 4.69 14.35 10.37
CA ARG A 222 6.10 14.77 10.30
C ARG A 222 6.81 14.11 9.12
N SER A 223 6.59 12.83 8.91
CA SER A 223 7.30 12.01 7.91
C SER A 223 6.53 11.86 6.60
N GLY A 224 5.21 11.73 6.64
CA GLY A 224 4.43 11.64 5.41
C GLY A 224 2.99 11.18 5.57
N VAL A 225 2.23 11.39 4.50
CA VAL A 225 0.85 10.92 4.34
C VAL A 225 0.85 9.75 3.37
N LEU A 226 0.17 8.68 3.75
CA LEU A 226 0.01 7.46 2.97
C LEU A 226 -1.45 7.32 2.57
N LEU A 227 -1.70 7.07 1.29
CA LEU A 227 -3.03 7.03 0.73
C LEU A 227 -3.29 5.64 0.15
N GLY A 228 -4.19 4.88 0.77
CA GLY A 228 -4.60 3.58 0.26
C GLY A 228 -5.36 3.73 -1.05
N THR A 229 -5.02 2.91 -2.04
CA THR A 229 -5.69 2.86 -3.35
C THR A 229 -6.58 1.64 -3.50
N SER A 230 -6.61 0.76 -2.50
CA SER A 230 -7.29 -0.53 -2.56
C SER A 230 -8.79 -0.42 -2.35
N ASN A 231 -9.54 -1.12 -3.19
CA ASN A 231 -10.95 -1.36 -2.98
C ASN A 231 -11.15 -2.55 -2.02
N SER A 232 -12.02 -2.41 -1.02
CA SER A 232 -12.25 -3.39 0.05
C SER A 232 -12.78 -4.76 -0.42
N MET A 233 -13.10 -4.91 -1.70
CA MET A 233 -13.62 -6.16 -2.29
C MET A 233 -12.55 -7.22 -2.56
N ALA A 234 -11.28 -6.90 -2.42
CA ALA A 234 -10.18 -7.81 -2.74
C ALA A 234 -9.68 -8.64 -1.54
N ASP A 235 -10.35 -8.55 -0.42
CA ASP A 235 -9.87 -9.06 0.87
C ASP A 235 -9.86 -10.60 1.01
N ASP A 236 -10.42 -11.35 0.06
CA ASP A 236 -10.63 -12.80 0.20
C ASP A 236 -9.49 -13.69 -0.34
N LEU A 237 -8.30 -13.19 -0.53
CA LEU A 237 -7.39 -13.72 -1.55
C LEU A 237 -6.26 -14.61 -1.10
N LEU A 238 -6.00 -14.79 0.19
CA LEU A 238 -5.05 -15.82 0.64
C LEU A 238 -5.49 -17.24 0.25
N VAL A 239 -6.78 -17.45 0.08
CA VAL A 239 -7.38 -18.74 -0.28
C VAL A 239 -7.10 -19.16 -1.74
N ARG A 240 -6.71 -18.23 -2.62
CA ARG A 240 -6.57 -18.50 -4.06
C ARG A 240 -5.15 -18.84 -4.52
N HIS A 241 -4.15 -18.69 -3.67
CA HIS A 241 -2.79 -19.10 -3.99
C HIS A 241 -2.59 -20.58 -3.65
N PRO A 242 -1.92 -21.36 -4.51
CA PRO A 242 -1.50 -22.71 -4.18
C PRO A 242 -0.71 -22.71 -2.86
N ALA A 243 -0.94 -23.70 -2.01
CA ALA A 243 -0.26 -23.80 -0.72
C ALA A 243 1.27 -23.78 -0.85
N SER A 244 1.78 -24.34 -1.95
CA SER A 244 3.20 -24.32 -2.30
C SER A 244 3.80 -22.93 -2.49
N VAL A 245 3.01 -21.97 -2.97
CA VAL A 245 3.45 -20.58 -3.19
C VAL A 245 3.41 -19.76 -1.89
N LEU A 246 2.58 -20.18 -0.94
CA LEU A 246 2.44 -19.53 0.36
C LEU A 246 3.43 -20.09 1.41
N CYS A 247 4.14 -21.19 1.10
CA CYS A 247 5.20 -21.69 1.95
C CYS A 247 6.33 -20.66 1.94
N ASP A 248 6.84 -20.29 3.09
CA ASP A 248 8.04 -19.49 3.31
C ASP A 248 8.07 -18.09 2.66
N GLY A 249 6.94 -17.64 2.12
CA GLY A 249 6.79 -16.28 1.62
C GLY A 249 6.63 -15.27 2.74
N ARG A 250 7.35 -14.14 2.64
CA ARG A 250 7.22 -12.99 3.54
C ARG A 250 6.32 -11.94 2.92
N LEU A 251 5.20 -11.66 3.61
CA LEU A 251 4.37 -10.53 3.25
C LEU A 251 5.18 -9.24 3.44
N SER A 252 5.36 -8.50 2.37
CA SER A 252 6.25 -7.34 2.35
C SER A 252 5.57 -6.13 1.72
N LEU A 253 5.83 -4.96 2.28
CA LEU A 253 5.54 -3.70 1.61
C LEU A 253 6.70 -3.42 0.65
N VAL A 254 6.37 -3.25 -0.64
CA VAL A 254 7.34 -3.10 -1.72
C VAL A 254 7.17 -1.76 -2.41
N SER A 255 8.26 -1.09 -2.70
CA SER A 255 8.34 0.12 -3.51
C SER A 255 9.57 0.06 -4.43
N ARG A 256 9.67 1.00 -5.36
CA ARG A 256 10.87 1.19 -6.17
C ARG A 256 11.63 2.43 -5.72
N ASN A 257 12.92 2.49 -6.02
CA ASN A 257 13.72 3.68 -5.78
C ASN A 257 13.12 4.89 -6.50
N ALA A 258 13.08 6.03 -5.83
CA ALA A 258 12.47 7.26 -6.32
C ALA A 258 10.96 7.18 -6.66
N SER A 259 10.24 6.16 -6.23
CA SER A 259 8.79 6.02 -6.44
C SER A 259 7.98 6.56 -5.26
N ARG A 260 6.87 7.22 -5.58
CA ARG A 260 5.79 7.55 -4.64
C ARG A 260 4.68 6.49 -4.60
N PHE A 261 4.92 5.33 -5.17
CA PHE A 261 3.97 4.23 -5.20
C PHE A 261 4.57 2.99 -4.54
N ALA A 262 3.74 2.31 -3.78
CA ALA A 262 4.08 1.06 -3.13
C ALA A 262 2.89 0.10 -3.21
N ARG A 263 3.13 -1.18 -2.97
CA ARG A 263 2.07 -2.17 -2.82
C ARG A 263 2.54 -3.31 -1.92
N LEU A 264 1.60 -4.12 -1.45
CA LEU A 264 1.94 -5.39 -0.83
C LEU A 264 2.27 -6.43 -1.89
N GLU A 265 3.30 -7.21 -1.59
CA GLU A 265 3.71 -8.39 -2.34
C GLU A 265 4.08 -9.51 -1.39
N LEU A 266 3.99 -10.73 -1.86
CA LEU A 266 4.59 -11.89 -1.22
C LEU A 266 5.98 -12.08 -1.82
N LEU A 267 7.01 -11.90 -1.02
CA LEU A 267 8.39 -12.12 -1.45
C LEU A 267 8.86 -13.50 -0.97
N THR A 268 9.50 -14.24 -1.87
CA THR A 268 10.09 -15.54 -1.60
C THR A 268 11.56 -15.51 -1.98
N ASP A 269 12.43 -16.23 -1.26
CA ASP A 269 13.80 -16.46 -1.71
C ASP A 269 13.93 -17.79 -2.47
N ALA A 270 15.05 -17.97 -3.15
CA ALA A 270 15.29 -19.13 -4.01
C ALA A 270 15.33 -20.44 -3.21
N GLU A 271 15.90 -20.40 -2.01
CA GLU A 271 16.05 -21.60 -1.16
C GLU A 271 14.70 -22.11 -0.68
N SER A 272 13.81 -21.18 -0.33
CA SER A 272 12.44 -21.49 0.11
C SER A 272 11.60 -22.11 -1.02
N MET A 273 11.78 -21.67 -2.26
CA MET A 273 11.05 -22.23 -3.41
C MET A 273 11.42 -23.68 -3.68
N ASP A 274 12.71 -24.04 -3.58
CA ASP A 274 13.17 -25.42 -3.80
C ASP A 274 12.71 -26.36 -2.68
N ALA A 275 12.72 -25.91 -1.43
CA ALA A 275 12.22 -26.68 -0.30
C ALA A 275 10.72 -27.01 -0.40
N CYS A 276 9.92 -26.06 -0.87
CA CYS A 276 8.48 -26.25 -1.07
C CYS A 276 8.14 -27.18 -2.24
N ALA A 277 8.91 -27.12 -3.32
CA ALA A 277 8.74 -28.02 -4.47
C ALA A 277 8.98 -29.47 -4.06
N LEU A 278 9.93 -29.74 -3.18
CA LEU A 278 10.22 -31.08 -2.64
C LEU A 278 9.12 -31.59 -1.71
N GLN A 279 8.51 -30.73 -0.89
CA GLN A 279 7.41 -31.12 0.01
C GLN A 279 6.09 -31.40 -0.73
N GLY A 280 5.83 -30.69 -1.84
CA GLY A 280 4.65 -30.90 -2.68
C GLY A 280 4.68 -32.20 -3.50
N GLN A 281 5.85 -32.84 -3.65
CA GLN A 281 6.00 -34.16 -4.33
C GLN A 281 5.82 -35.35 -3.38
N LEU A 282 5.76 -35.13 -2.07
CA LEU A 282 5.66 -36.16 -1.04
C LEU A 282 4.26 -36.23 -0.39
N ALA A 283 3.33 -35.38 -0.79
CA ALA A 283 1.93 -35.34 -0.34
C ALA A 283 0.97 -35.72 -1.48
#